data_6bda6312ba0352a13cd248ee364b15b6
#
_entry.id   6bda6312ba0352a13cd248ee364b15b6
#
_cell.length_a   1.000
_cell.length_b   1.000
_cell.length_c   1.000
_cell.angle_alpha   90.00
_cell.angle_beta   90.00
_cell.angle_gamma   90.00
#
_symmetry.space_group_name_H-M   'P 1'
#
loop_
_entity.id
_entity.type
_entity.pdbx_description
1 polymer ?
#
loop_
_entity_poly.entity_id
_entity_poly.type
_entity_poly.pdbx_seq_one_letter_code
_entity_poly.pdbx_strand_id
1 'polypeptide(L)'
;MWIDNKIFKEDMEYIIHANFINWENLNNKTIFITGVTGLIGYYLTSSLVYKNIKEDSNIKILALVRDIEKAKLQFKEQLKVDNNLSFICGDLNNIPSISEKIDYIIHGASPTTSRLFIENPVEVIQSIINGSQNILELAKSKNIKSMVYLSSMEVYGEYKTEEVLKENSVLKLNPNNIRDCYPLGKALVENISKAYFKEYELPVNILRISQTIGVKENVELIKNRKIIQEIIYCILNKKDIVLATKGESKRTYIYIRDVITAILLVLLSNKHGEIYNVANEKTYDSIYNMINNVIENVANNEINLLIKEEKTNKYPKTNYLKLSSKKLKEIGWSPSVDLIEMFRRVFSCNIK
;
A
#
# COMPACT_ATOMS: atom_id res chain seq x y z
N MET A 1 -12.42 9.51 -9.18
CA MET A 1 -11.95 8.40 -10.03
C MET A 1 -12.77 7.17 -9.69
N TRP A 2 -13.47 6.60 -10.65
CA TRP A 2 -14.30 5.40 -10.53
C TRP A 2 -14.36 4.72 -11.90
N ILE A 3 -15.30 3.85 -12.13
CA ILE A 3 -15.44 3.06 -13.37
C ILE A 3 -15.60 3.86 -14.68
N ASP A 4 -15.85 5.16 -14.61
CA ASP A 4 -15.82 6.06 -15.77
C ASP A 4 -14.38 6.28 -16.29
N ASN A 5 -13.37 6.11 -15.43
CA ASN A 5 -11.98 6.12 -15.85
C ASN A 5 -11.61 4.75 -16.40
N LYS A 6 -11.24 4.69 -17.68
CA LYS A 6 -10.93 3.45 -18.40
C LYS A 6 -9.86 2.61 -17.70
N ILE A 7 -8.75 3.23 -17.30
CA ILE A 7 -7.62 2.52 -16.65
C ILE A 7 -8.05 1.96 -15.29
N PHE A 8 -8.78 2.74 -14.51
CA PHE A 8 -9.28 2.28 -13.22
C PHE A 8 -10.24 1.10 -13.39
N LYS A 9 -11.14 1.15 -14.38
CA LYS A 9 -12.05 0.04 -14.71
C LYS A 9 -11.28 -1.22 -15.11
N GLU A 10 -10.27 -1.09 -15.98
CA GLU A 10 -9.40 -2.21 -16.35
C GLU A 10 -8.70 -2.83 -15.14
N ASP A 11 -8.24 -2.00 -14.19
CA ASP A 11 -7.64 -2.50 -12.94
C ASP A 11 -8.65 -3.26 -12.09
N MET A 12 -9.88 -2.77 -11.98
CA MET A 12 -10.96 -3.46 -11.25
C MET A 12 -11.30 -4.81 -11.90
N GLU A 13 -11.46 -4.83 -13.23
CA GLU A 13 -11.73 -6.06 -13.99
C GLU A 13 -10.59 -7.08 -13.78
N TYR A 14 -9.33 -6.65 -13.88
CA TYR A 14 -8.19 -7.52 -13.62
C TYR A 14 -8.22 -8.13 -12.22
N ILE A 15 -8.50 -7.31 -11.20
CA ILE A 15 -8.52 -7.75 -9.81
C ILE A 15 -9.61 -8.79 -9.58
N ILE A 16 -10.85 -8.52 -9.99
CA ILE A 16 -11.99 -9.41 -9.69
C ILE A 16 -11.95 -10.73 -10.47
N HIS A 17 -11.25 -10.77 -11.62
CA HIS A 17 -11.08 -11.98 -12.42
C HIS A 17 -9.74 -12.69 -12.18
N ALA A 18 -8.95 -12.29 -11.17
CA ALA A 18 -7.73 -12.98 -10.81
C ALA A 18 -8.05 -14.40 -10.31
N ASN A 19 -7.81 -15.40 -11.16
CA ASN A 19 -8.20 -16.80 -10.94
C ASN A 19 -7.43 -17.51 -9.81
N PHE A 20 -6.32 -16.94 -9.37
CA PHE A 20 -5.54 -17.43 -8.23
C PHE A 20 -6.11 -16.96 -6.87
N ILE A 21 -7.13 -16.09 -6.85
CA ILE A 21 -7.83 -15.64 -5.65
C ILE A 21 -9.08 -16.47 -5.45
N ASN A 22 -9.22 -17.12 -4.29
CA ASN A 22 -10.44 -17.88 -3.96
C ASN A 22 -11.55 -16.93 -3.47
N TRP A 23 -12.20 -16.26 -4.41
CA TRP A 23 -13.24 -15.27 -4.15
C TRP A 23 -14.48 -15.83 -3.43
N GLU A 24 -14.78 -17.12 -3.60
CA GLU A 24 -15.93 -17.76 -2.94
C GLU A 24 -15.86 -17.66 -1.42
N ASN A 25 -14.64 -17.63 -0.87
CA ASN A 25 -14.42 -17.46 0.57
C ASN A 25 -14.88 -16.09 1.11
N LEU A 26 -15.07 -15.09 0.24
CA LEU A 26 -15.58 -13.76 0.61
C LEU A 26 -17.10 -13.62 0.45
N ASN A 27 -17.78 -14.51 -0.27
CA ASN A 27 -19.22 -14.40 -0.50
C ASN A 27 -19.99 -14.40 0.83
N ASN A 28 -20.85 -13.38 1.01
CA ASN A 28 -21.64 -13.16 2.22
C ASN A 28 -20.77 -13.00 3.50
N LYS A 29 -19.55 -12.49 3.39
CA LYS A 29 -18.64 -12.26 4.53
C LYS A 29 -18.49 -10.76 4.81
N THR A 30 -18.09 -10.50 6.04
CA THR A 30 -17.78 -9.16 6.51
C THR A 30 -16.28 -8.97 6.59
N ILE A 31 -15.78 -7.94 5.91
CA ILE A 31 -14.39 -7.54 5.93
C ILE A 31 -14.25 -6.17 6.62
N PHE A 32 -13.39 -6.11 7.63
CA PHE A 32 -13.06 -4.85 8.32
C PHE A 32 -11.75 -4.30 7.77
N ILE A 33 -11.77 -3.03 7.36
CA ILE A 33 -10.61 -2.40 6.70
C ILE A 33 -10.24 -1.12 7.43
N THR A 34 -8.97 -0.96 7.75
CA THR A 34 -8.41 0.30 8.20
C THR A 34 -7.53 0.94 7.12
N GLY A 35 -7.51 2.27 7.05
CA GLY A 35 -6.72 3.00 6.05
C GLY A 35 -7.36 3.09 4.67
N VAL A 36 -8.68 2.95 4.57
CA VAL A 36 -9.44 2.98 3.31
C VAL A 36 -9.26 4.27 2.50
N THR A 37 -8.98 5.40 3.16
CA THR A 37 -8.78 6.69 2.49
C THR A 37 -7.37 6.83 1.87
N GLY A 38 -6.45 5.90 2.14
CA GLY A 38 -5.14 5.82 1.48
C GLY A 38 -5.22 5.24 0.06
N LEU A 39 -4.09 5.21 -0.67
CA LEU A 39 -4.05 4.66 -2.03
C LEU A 39 -4.48 3.19 -2.08
N ILE A 40 -3.82 2.34 -1.29
CA ILE A 40 -4.10 0.89 -1.25
C ILE A 40 -5.53 0.64 -0.78
N GLY A 41 -5.94 1.29 0.33
CA GLY A 41 -7.29 1.12 0.87
C GLY A 41 -8.39 1.55 -0.09
N TYR A 42 -8.18 2.62 -0.86
CA TYR A 42 -9.15 3.07 -1.87
C TYR A 42 -9.34 2.04 -2.99
N TYR A 43 -8.24 1.53 -3.57
CA TYR A 43 -8.31 0.50 -4.61
C TYR A 43 -8.91 -0.81 -4.09
N LEU A 44 -8.50 -1.24 -2.91
CA LEU A 44 -9.04 -2.44 -2.26
C LEU A 44 -10.55 -2.33 -2.03
N THR A 45 -11.01 -1.27 -1.36
CA THR A 45 -12.44 -1.05 -1.12
C THR A 45 -13.22 -0.97 -2.43
N SER A 46 -12.69 -0.25 -3.43
CA SER A 46 -13.32 -0.13 -4.74
C SER A 46 -13.39 -1.49 -5.47
N SER A 47 -12.39 -2.35 -5.36
CA SER A 47 -12.41 -3.67 -5.99
C SER A 47 -13.45 -4.61 -5.35
N LEU A 48 -13.64 -4.52 -4.03
CA LEU A 48 -14.68 -5.29 -3.33
C LEU A 48 -16.08 -4.80 -3.70
N VAL A 49 -16.29 -3.48 -3.75
CA VAL A 49 -17.56 -2.90 -4.26
C VAL A 49 -17.79 -3.32 -5.71
N TYR A 50 -16.76 -3.29 -6.55
CA TYR A 50 -16.87 -3.70 -7.95
C TYR A 50 -17.23 -5.19 -8.08
N LYS A 51 -16.66 -6.05 -7.25
CA LYS A 51 -17.00 -7.48 -7.16
C LYS A 51 -18.46 -7.68 -6.76
N ASN A 52 -18.96 -6.94 -5.76
CA ASN A 52 -20.38 -6.99 -5.37
C ASN A 52 -21.32 -6.66 -6.55
N ILE A 53 -21.02 -5.58 -7.30
CA ILE A 53 -21.88 -5.13 -8.40
C ILE A 53 -21.85 -6.10 -9.60
N LYS A 54 -20.72 -6.76 -9.82
CA LYS A 54 -20.55 -7.64 -11.00
C LYS A 54 -21.02 -9.06 -10.77
N GLU A 55 -20.91 -9.56 -9.54
CA GLU A 55 -21.10 -10.98 -9.26
C GLU A 55 -22.01 -11.25 -8.05
N ASP A 56 -22.74 -10.23 -7.56
CA ASP A 56 -23.66 -10.34 -6.41
C ASP A 56 -23.03 -11.02 -5.17
N SER A 57 -21.73 -10.77 -4.93
CA SER A 57 -20.96 -11.47 -3.89
C SER A 57 -21.38 -11.12 -2.47
N ASN A 58 -22.14 -10.02 -2.29
CA ASN A 58 -22.67 -9.56 -1.01
C ASN A 58 -21.61 -9.45 0.11
N ILE A 59 -20.43 -8.94 -0.26
CA ILE A 59 -19.32 -8.71 0.69
C ILE A 59 -19.64 -7.45 1.49
N LYS A 60 -19.81 -7.56 2.80
CA LYS A 60 -19.99 -6.41 3.69
C LYS A 60 -18.64 -5.79 4.02
N ILE A 61 -18.51 -4.49 3.77
CA ILE A 61 -17.27 -3.74 3.97
C ILE A 61 -17.48 -2.75 5.12
N LEU A 62 -16.80 -2.99 6.23
CA LEU A 62 -16.76 -2.08 7.39
C LEU A 62 -15.43 -1.32 7.38
N ALA A 63 -15.47 -0.02 7.22
CA ALA A 63 -14.28 0.81 7.09
C ALA A 63 -14.11 1.75 8.28
N LEU A 64 -13.02 1.58 9.06
CA LEU A 64 -12.68 2.49 10.15
C LEU A 64 -12.08 3.78 9.59
N VAL A 65 -12.67 4.92 9.89
CA VAL A 65 -12.27 6.25 9.42
C VAL A 65 -12.33 7.28 10.53
N ARG A 66 -11.39 8.22 10.54
CA ARG A 66 -11.39 9.35 11.50
C ARG A 66 -12.37 10.45 11.12
N ASP A 67 -12.65 10.58 9.84
CA ASP A 67 -13.52 11.61 9.26
C ASP A 67 -14.48 10.95 8.26
N ILE A 68 -15.71 10.76 8.70
CA ILE A 68 -16.76 10.11 7.91
C ILE A 68 -17.13 10.96 6.68
N GLU A 69 -17.24 12.27 6.82
CA GLU A 69 -17.68 13.13 5.71
C GLU A 69 -16.64 13.15 4.58
N LYS A 70 -15.36 13.21 4.94
CA LYS A 70 -14.27 13.05 3.98
C LYS A 70 -14.29 11.68 3.31
N ALA A 71 -14.54 10.61 4.06
CA ALA A 71 -14.65 9.27 3.51
C ALA A 71 -15.84 9.13 2.57
N LYS A 72 -17.02 9.62 2.95
CA LYS A 72 -18.23 9.63 2.10
C LYS A 72 -18.00 10.41 0.80
N LEU A 73 -17.33 11.57 0.89
CA LEU A 73 -16.98 12.34 -0.31
C LEU A 73 -16.05 11.56 -1.25
N GLN A 74 -15.04 10.90 -0.69
CA GLN A 74 -14.07 10.12 -1.49
C GLN A 74 -14.71 8.88 -2.14
N PHE A 75 -15.64 8.22 -1.45
CA PHE A 75 -16.34 7.01 -1.92
C PHE A 75 -17.77 7.29 -2.43
N LYS A 76 -18.04 8.54 -2.81
CA LYS A 76 -19.38 8.99 -3.22
C LYS A 76 -20.00 8.10 -4.31
N GLU A 77 -19.21 7.71 -5.29
CA GLU A 77 -19.73 6.93 -6.41
C GLU A 77 -19.93 5.45 -6.03
N GLN A 78 -19.07 4.89 -5.19
CA GLN A 78 -19.23 3.53 -4.66
C GLN A 78 -20.48 3.40 -3.78
N LEU A 79 -20.72 4.38 -2.92
CA LEU A 79 -21.91 4.42 -2.05
C LEU A 79 -23.25 4.53 -2.80
N LYS A 80 -23.24 5.03 -4.04
CA LYS A 80 -24.47 5.09 -4.87
C LYS A 80 -24.89 3.72 -5.42
N VAL A 81 -23.93 2.82 -5.53
CA VAL A 81 -24.12 1.57 -6.27
C VAL A 81 -24.02 0.32 -5.41
N ASP A 82 -23.50 0.43 -4.18
CA ASP A 82 -23.39 -0.69 -3.26
C ASP A 82 -23.68 -0.24 -1.81
N ASN A 83 -24.72 -0.81 -1.21
CA ASN A 83 -25.13 -0.55 0.18
C ASN A 83 -24.32 -1.37 1.19
N ASN A 84 -23.43 -2.26 0.74
CA ASN A 84 -22.59 -3.08 1.63
C ASN A 84 -21.36 -2.33 2.15
N LEU A 85 -21.05 -1.13 1.63
CA LEU A 85 -19.98 -0.27 2.15
C LEU A 85 -20.51 0.64 3.26
N SER A 86 -19.94 0.52 4.45
CA SER A 86 -20.25 1.35 5.61
C SER A 86 -18.99 1.87 6.31
N PHE A 87 -19.11 3.06 6.93
CA PHE A 87 -18.03 3.70 7.66
C PHE A 87 -18.32 3.74 9.16
N ILE A 88 -17.29 3.39 9.93
CA ILE A 88 -17.26 3.47 11.39
C ILE A 88 -16.36 4.63 11.79
N CYS A 89 -16.88 5.60 12.55
CA CYS A 89 -16.09 6.73 13.05
C CYS A 89 -15.24 6.30 14.23
N GLY A 90 -13.92 6.48 14.13
CA GLY A 90 -12.99 6.17 15.20
C GLY A 90 -11.57 6.23 14.70
N ASP A 91 -10.61 6.09 15.61
CA ASP A 91 -9.22 5.93 15.28
C ASP A 91 -8.64 4.63 15.86
N LEU A 92 -7.41 4.32 15.52
CA LEU A 92 -6.77 3.08 15.94
C LEU A 92 -6.52 2.99 17.46
N ASN A 93 -6.42 4.14 18.16
CA ASN A 93 -6.22 4.17 19.60
C ASN A 93 -7.56 4.05 20.36
N ASN A 94 -8.67 4.36 19.70
CA ASN A 94 -10.01 4.31 20.28
C ASN A 94 -11.00 3.73 19.24
N ILE A 95 -10.92 2.41 19.03
CA ILE A 95 -11.84 1.70 18.15
C ILE A 95 -13.19 1.57 18.86
N PRO A 96 -14.28 2.08 18.29
CA PRO A 96 -15.61 1.95 18.91
C PRO A 96 -16.03 0.48 18.98
N SER A 97 -16.99 0.19 19.86
CA SER A 97 -17.58 -1.15 19.92
C SER A 97 -18.26 -1.50 18.59
N ILE A 98 -17.89 -2.63 18.02
CA ILE A 98 -18.44 -3.16 16.77
C ILE A 98 -19.25 -4.40 17.11
N SER A 99 -20.58 -4.31 16.96
CA SER A 99 -21.48 -5.44 17.24
C SER A 99 -21.46 -6.48 16.13
N GLU A 100 -21.21 -6.02 14.89
CA GLU A 100 -21.20 -6.86 13.72
C GLU A 100 -20.16 -7.97 13.79
N LYS A 101 -20.49 -9.11 13.19
CA LYS A 101 -19.51 -10.16 12.95
C LYS A 101 -18.47 -9.66 11.96
N ILE A 102 -17.20 -9.91 12.24
CA ILE A 102 -16.09 -9.67 11.32
C ILE A 102 -15.48 -11.02 10.95
N ASP A 103 -15.43 -11.33 9.65
CA ASP A 103 -14.80 -12.56 9.17
C ASP A 103 -13.33 -12.35 8.79
N TYR A 104 -12.99 -11.16 8.25
CA TYR A 104 -11.66 -10.82 7.77
C TYR A 104 -11.24 -9.41 8.17
N ILE A 105 -9.93 -9.21 8.37
CA ILE A 105 -9.38 -7.87 8.66
C ILE A 105 -8.23 -7.56 7.71
N ILE A 106 -8.23 -6.33 7.15
CA ILE A 106 -7.06 -5.76 6.47
C ILE A 106 -6.65 -4.49 7.21
N HIS A 107 -5.46 -4.56 7.81
CA HIS A 107 -4.92 -3.46 8.58
C HIS A 107 -3.87 -2.68 7.78
N GLY A 108 -4.31 -1.58 7.15
CA GLY A 108 -3.47 -0.71 6.32
C GLY A 108 -3.30 0.72 6.83
N ALA A 109 -3.98 1.10 7.91
CA ALA A 109 -3.85 2.43 8.48
C ALA A 109 -2.48 2.63 9.13
N SER A 110 -1.74 3.61 8.67
CA SER A 110 -0.43 4.00 9.23
C SER A 110 -0.05 5.39 8.73
N PRO A 111 0.67 6.22 9.51
CA PRO A 111 1.34 7.39 8.98
C PRO A 111 2.33 6.98 7.89
N THR A 112 2.30 7.61 6.71
CA THR A 112 3.20 7.30 5.57
C THR A 112 3.90 8.52 5.01
N THR A 113 3.80 9.65 5.68
CA THR A 113 4.44 10.90 5.27
C THR A 113 5.80 11.03 5.94
N SER A 114 6.88 10.95 5.16
CA SER A 114 8.26 10.99 5.67
C SER A 114 8.57 12.21 6.54
N ARG A 115 7.89 13.34 6.31
CA ARG A 115 8.01 14.55 7.13
C ARG A 115 7.59 14.28 8.58
N LEU A 116 6.50 13.53 8.80
CA LEU A 116 6.02 13.19 10.15
C LEU A 116 7.02 12.32 10.93
N PHE A 117 7.83 11.51 10.23
CA PHE A 117 8.85 10.68 10.88
C PHE A 117 9.96 11.50 11.58
N ILE A 118 10.10 12.77 11.18
CA ILE A 118 11.08 13.71 11.74
C ILE A 118 10.40 14.69 12.69
N GLU A 119 9.22 15.22 12.32
CA GLU A 119 8.54 16.27 13.08
C GLU A 119 7.71 15.73 14.26
N ASN A 120 7.10 14.53 14.11
CA ASN A 120 6.20 13.93 15.08
C ASN A 120 6.52 12.44 15.34
N PRO A 121 7.78 12.05 15.61
CA PRO A 121 8.18 10.64 15.67
C PRO A 121 7.48 9.85 16.77
N VAL A 122 7.17 10.47 17.91
CA VAL A 122 6.45 9.84 19.03
C VAL A 122 5.03 9.45 18.61
N GLU A 123 4.30 10.38 17.99
CA GLU A 123 2.95 10.12 17.46
C GLU A 123 2.96 9.00 16.40
N VAL A 124 3.97 9.01 15.53
CA VAL A 124 4.14 7.96 14.50
C VAL A 124 4.32 6.60 15.16
N ILE A 125 5.24 6.44 16.11
CA ILE A 125 5.47 5.17 16.81
C ILE A 125 4.21 4.71 17.55
N GLN A 126 3.61 5.58 18.35
CA GLN A 126 2.41 5.25 19.13
C GLN A 126 1.24 4.83 18.24
N SER A 127 0.99 5.56 17.16
CA SER A 127 -0.06 5.22 16.19
C SER A 127 0.17 3.85 15.55
N ILE A 128 1.44 3.50 15.24
CA ILE A 128 1.76 2.21 14.63
C ILE A 128 1.61 1.08 15.65
N ILE A 129 2.21 1.20 16.82
CA ILE A 129 2.27 0.10 17.81
C ILE A 129 0.91 -0.08 18.49
N ASN A 130 0.41 0.96 19.16
CA ASN A 130 -0.83 0.87 19.92
C ASN A 130 -2.03 0.61 19.01
N GLY A 131 -2.07 1.30 17.86
CA GLY A 131 -3.12 1.10 16.88
C GLY A 131 -3.16 -0.30 16.32
N SER A 132 -2.00 -0.90 16.01
CA SER A 132 -1.95 -2.28 15.51
C SER A 132 -2.28 -3.29 16.61
N GLN A 133 -1.86 -3.05 17.84
CA GLN A 133 -2.20 -3.90 18.98
C GLN A 133 -3.71 -3.93 19.22
N ASN A 134 -4.39 -2.78 19.16
CA ASN A 134 -5.84 -2.70 19.29
C ASN A 134 -6.56 -3.48 18.17
N ILE A 135 -6.03 -3.47 16.94
CA ILE A 135 -6.58 -4.27 15.83
C ILE A 135 -6.35 -5.76 16.05
N LEU A 136 -5.21 -6.18 16.59
CA LEU A 136 -4.95 -7.59 16.92
C LEU A 136 -5.88 -8.09 18.04
N GLU A 137 -6.14 -7.27 19.07
CA GLU A 137 -7.11 -7.59 20.12
C GLU A 137 -8.55 -7.67 19.56
N LEU A 138 -8.93 -6.74 18.67
CA LEU A 138 -10.21 -6.83 17.96
C LEU A 138 -10.30 -8.12 17.16
N ALA A 139 -9.26 -8.46 16.41
CA ALA A 139 -9.20 -9.67 15.61
C ALA A 139 -9.39 -10.95 16.46
N LYS A 140 -8.70 -11.00 17.60
CA LYS A 140 -8.82 -12.08 18.57
C LYS A 140 -10.24 -12.17 19.15
N SER A 141 -10.81 -11.03 19.59
CA SER A 141 -12.15 -10.98 20.18
C SER A 141 -13.27 -11.38 19.22
N LYS A 142 -13.07 -11.13 17.91
CA LYS A 142 -14.02 -11.47 16.84
C LYS A 142 -13.85 -12.88 16.26
N ASN A 143 -12.83 -13.61 16.68
CA ASN A 143 -12.51 -14.95 16.17
C ASN A 143 -12.54 -14.98 14.63
N ILE A 144 -11.74 -14.12 14.02
CA ILE A 144 -11.72 -13.90 12.57
C ILE A 144 -11.13 -15.10 11.82
N LYS A 145 -11.43 -15.20 10.53
CA LYS A 145 -10.87 -16.25 9.65
C LYS A 145 -9.46 -15.96 9.17
N SER A 146 -9.15 -14.69 8.91
CA SER A 146 -7.81 -14.26 8.51
C SER A 146 -7.65 -12.74 8.63
N MET A 147 -6.40 -12.31 8.88
CA MET A 147 -5.99 -10.92 8.91
C MET A 147 -4.74 -10.72 8.05
N VAL A 148 -4.68 -9.59 7.35
CA VAL A 148 -3.46 -9.13 6.67
C VAL A 148 -3.03 -7.80 7.26
N TYR A 149 -1.79 -7.75 7.74
CA TYR A 149 -1.11 -6.53 8.16
C TYR A 149 -0.24 -5.98 7.02
N LEU A 150 -0.47 -4.73 6.63
CA LEU A 150 0.31 -4.05 5.61
C LEU A 150 1.57 -3.42 6.23
N SER A 151 2.67 -4.13 6.11
CA SER A 151 4.02 -3.65 6.44
C SER A 151 4.66 -2.94 5.24
N SER A 152 5.95 -2.68 5.29
CA SER A 152 6.67 -1.89 4.29
C SER A 152 8.04 -2.48 4.00
N MET A 153 8.55 -2.28 2.79
CA MET A 153 9.95 -2.57 2.47
C MET A 153 10.94 -1.77 3.35
N GLU A 154 10.52 -0.67 3.96
CA GLU A 154 11.39 0.14 4.83
C GLU A 154 11.84 -0.61 6.10
N VAL A 155 11.16 -1.70 6.50
CA VAL A 155 11.59 -2.55 7.63
C VAL A 155 12.96 -3.18 7.41
N TYR A 156 13.41 -3.32 6.17
CA TYR A 156 14.76 -3.82 5.89
C TYR A 156 15.86 -2.85 6.34
N GLY A 157 15.56 -1.56 6.46
CA GLY A 157 16.53 -0.55 6.89
C GLY A 157 17.51 -0.14 5.79
N GLU A 158 18.77 0.14 6.17
CA GLU A 158 19.79 0.71 5.27
C GLU A 158 20.69 -0.38 4.67
N TYR A 159 20.54 -0.63 3.38
CA TYR A 159 21.39 -1.52 2.58
C TYR A 159 22.26 -0.72 1.61
N LYS A 160 23.58 -0.91 1.70
CA LYS A 160 24.60 -0.22 0.85
C LYS A 160 25.07 -1.06 -0.32
N THR A 161 24.60 -2.30 -0.43
CA THR A 161 24.92 -3.26 -1.47
C THR A 161 23.65 -3.77 -2.13
N GLU A 162 23.72 -4.16 -3.40
CA GLU A 162 22.58 -4.63 -4.20
C GLU A 162 22.25 -6.11 -3.94
N GLU A 163 22.25 -6.52 -2.69
CA GLU A 163 21.84 -7.87 -2.32
C GLU A 163 20.31 -8.06 -2.43
N VAL A 164 19.90 -9.28 -2.77
CA VAL A 164 18.47 -9.61 -2.89
C VAL A 164 17.87 -9.87 -1.51
N LEU A 165 16.91 -9.05 -1.13
CA LEU A 165 16.25 -9.09 0.18
C LEU A 165 15.06 -10.06 0.16
N LYS A 166 15.19 -11.12 0.97
CA LYS A 166 14.15 -12.12 1.22
C LYS A 166 13.50 -11.83 2.59
N GLU A 167 12.40 -12.50 2.88
CA GLU A 167 11.64 -12.29 4.13
C GLU A 167 12.45 -12.61 5.40
N ASN A 168 13.46 -13.47 5.30
CA ASN A 168 14.38 -13.83 6.38
C ASN A 168 15.69 -13.02 6.38
N SER A 169 15.84 -12.03 5.51
CA SER A 169 17.00 -11.13 5.51
C SER A 169 17.04 -10.29 6.80
N VAL A 170 18.24 -9.99 7.29
CA VAL A 170 18.46 -9.19 8.51
C VAL A 170 17.91 -7.78 8.31
N LEU A 171 17.23 -7.24 9.31
CA LEU A 171 16.75 -5.86 9.30
C LEU A 171 17.87 -4.93 9.79
N LYS A 172 18.36 -4.04 8.92
CA LYS A 172 19.45 -3.09 9.21
C LYS A 172 18.88 -1.74 9.66
N LEU A 173 18.12 -1.74 10.77
CA LEU A 173 17.50 -0.54 11.37
C LEU A 173 18.43 0.08 12.43
N ASN A 174 18.40 1.40 12.54
CA ASN A 174 19.22 2.13 13.52
C ASN A 174 18.32 2.85 14.55
N PRO A 175 18.21 2.34 15.79
CA PRO A 175 17.41 2.98 16.84
C PRO A 175 17.87 4.40 17.21
N ASN A 176 19.12 4.77 16.93
CA ASN A 176 19.64 6.11 17.16
C ASN A 176 19.22 7.13 16.08
N ASN A 177 18.66 6.65 14.96
CA ASN A 177 18.14 7.50 13.91
C ASN A 177 16.65 7.75 14.14
N ILE A 178 16.26 8.96 14.53
CA ILE A 178 14.86 9.32 14.81
C ILE A 178 13.96 9.02 13.62
N ARG A 179 14.45 9.17 12.38
CA ARG A 179 13.67 8.87 11.17
C ARG A 179 13.28 7.40 11.06
N ASP A 180 14.02 6.50 11.70
CA ASP A 180 13.72 5.06 11.69
C ASP A 180 12.54 4.69 12.61
N CYS A 181 11.90 5.68 13.26
CA CYS A 181 10.70 5.48 14.07
C CYS A 181 9.59 4.71 13.32
N TYR A 182 9.40 4.99 12.02
CA TYR A 182 8.42 4.30 11.20
C TYR A 182 8.82 2.84 10.91
N PRO A 183 9.99 2.53 10.30
CA PRO A 183 10.36 1.14 10.04
C PRO A 183 10.57 0.31 11.30
N LEU A 184 11.07 0.89 12.40
CA LEU A 184 11.17 0.22 13.71
C LEU A 184 9.79 -0.14 14.26
N GLY A 185 8.84 0.81 14.21
CA GLY A 185 7.46 0.55 14.62
C GLY A 185 6.81 -0.55 13.78
N LYS A 186 7.00 -0.52 12.44
CA LYS A 186 6.50 -1.56 11.54
C LYS A 186 7.10 -2.93 11.84
N ALA A 187 8.42 -3.02 12.03
CA ALA A 187 9.12 -4.26 12.36
C ALA A 187 8.67 -4.84 13.71
N LEU A 188 8.44 -3.97 14.72
CA LEU A 188 7.90 -4.40 16.01
C LEU A 188 6.50 -4.98 15.87
N VAL A 189 5.62 -4.35 15.07
CA VAL A 189 4.26 -4.89 14.82
C VAL A 189 4.30 -6.22 14.07
N GLU A 190 5.25 -6.43 13.15
CA GLU A 190 5.46 -7.76 12.54
C GLU A 190 5.76 -8.81 13.62
N ASN A 191 6.65 -8.48 14.57
CA ASN A 191 6.99 -9.39 15.68
C ASN A 191 5.79 -9.62 16.61
N ILE A 192 5.06 -8.58 17.01
CA ILE A 192 3.83 -8.70 17.80
C ILE A 192 2.81 -9.59 17.07
N SER A 193 2.60 -9.41 15.77
CA SER A 193 1.68 -10.24 14.97
C SER A 193 2.09 -11.72 14.98
N LYS A 194 3.39 -12.00 14.88
CA LYS A 194 3.93 -13.37 15.01
C LYS A 194 3.71 -13.94 16.40
N ALA A 195 3.83 -13.13 17.45
CA ALA A 195 3.56 -13.53 18.82
C ALA A 195 2.07 -13.89 19.02
N TYR A 196 1.15 -13.06 18.50
CA TYR A 196 -0.29 -13.37 18.54
C TYR A 196 -0.63 -14.66 17.78
N PHE A 197 -0.01 -14.89 16.63
CA PHE A 197 -0.17 -16.18 15.93
C PHE A 197 0.33 -17.36 16.78
N LYS A 198 1.51 -17.24 17.39
CA LYS A 198 2.12 -18.30 18.18
C LYS A 198 1.34 -18.62 19.46
N GLU A 199 0.84 -17.57 20.15
CA GLU A 199 0.23 -17.70 21.49
C GLU A 199 -1.28 -17.96 21.43
N TYR A 200 -1.96 -17.32 20.49
CA TYR A 200 -3.43 -17.35 20.39
C TYR A 200 -3.93 -18.00 19.09
N GLU A 201 -3.04 -18.55 18.27
CA GLU A 201 -3.37 -19.09 16.94
C GLU A 201 -4.10 -18.06 16.03
N LEU A 202 -3.90 -16.76 16.29
CA LEU A 202 -4.55 -15.70 15.52
C LEU A 202 -4.09 -15.75 14.06
N PRO A 203 -5.00 -15.97 13.08
CA PRO A 203 -4.64 -16.18 11.68
C PRO A 203 -4.22 -14.88 10.97
N VAL A 204 -3.03 -14.37 11.29
CA VAL A 204 -2.48 -13.12 10.75
C VAL A 204 -1.31 -13.38 9.81
N ASN A 205 -1.29 -12.70 8.67
CA ASN A 205 -0.20 -12.65 7.71
C ASN A 205 0.31 -11.22 7.54
N ILE A 206 1.55 -11.07 7.09
CA ILE A 206 2.25 -9.80 6.99
C ILE A 206 2.72 -9.59 5.55
N LEU A 207 2.46 -8.42 4.97
CA LEU A 207 2.92 -8.06 3.64
C LEU A 207 3.91 -6.89 3.71
N ARG A 208 5.18 -7.13 3.36
CA ARG A 208 6.20 -6.08 3.17
C ARG A 208 6.08 -5.53 1.75
N ILE A 209 5.34 -4.44 1.62
CA ILE A 209 5.01 -3.87 0.32
C ILE A 209 6.14 -2.95 -0.15
N SER A 210 6.57 -3.13 -1.40
CA SER A 210 7.56 -2.29 -2.06
C SER A 210 6.96 -0.93 -2.48
N GLN A 211 7.76 -0.07 -3.13
CA GLN A 211 7.30 1.26 -3.55
C GLN A 211 6.12 1.14 -4.52
N THR A 212 4.93 1.42 -4.02
CA THR A 212 3.70 1.29 -4.80
C THR A 212 3.48 2.48 -5.72
N ILE A 213 3.20 2.20 -6.99
CA ILE A 213 2.82 3.18 -8.01
C ILE A 213 1.33 3.02 -8.31
N GLY A 214 0.59 4.13 -8.22
CA GLY A 214 -0.84 4.20 -8.48
C GLY A 214 -1.36 5.60 -8.17
N VAL A 215 -2.60 5.87 -8.56
CA VAL A 215 -3.24 7.17 -8.34
C VAL A 215 -4.70 6.98 -7.94
N LYS A 216 -5.16 7.74 -6.98
CA LYS A 216 -6.57 7.76 -6.53
C LYS A 216 -7.28 9.09 -6.79
N GLU A 217 -6.54 10.13 -7.09
CA GLU A 217 -7.02 11.49 -7.31
C GLU A 217 -6.15 12.21 -8.35
N ASN A 218 -6.67 13.26 -8.96
CA ASN A 218 -5.91 14.05 -9.91
C ASN A 218 -4.69 14.68 -9.21
N VAL A 219 -3.49 14.47 -9.76
CA VAL A 219 -2.23 14.97 -9.19
C VAL A 219 -2.17 16.49 -9.11
N GLU A 220 -2.92 17.21 -9.94
CA GLU A 220 -3.02 18.68 -9.91
C GLU A 220 -3.64 19.20 -8.60
N LEU A 221 -4.51 18.41 -7.96
CA LEU A 221 -5.18 18.76 -6.71
C LEU A 221 -4.32 18.47 -5.46
N ILE A 222 -3.18 17.79 -5.62
CA ILE A 222 -2.32 17.39 -4.50
C ILE A 222 -1.36 18.52 -4.17
N LYS A 223 -1.47 19.10 -2.98
CA LYS A 223 -0.58 20.18 -2.51
C LYS A 223 0.84 19.71 -2.16
N ASN A 224 0.97 18.56 -1.50
CA ASN A 224 2.25 17.99 -1.07
C ASN A 224 2.50 16.67 -1.80
N ARG A 225 3.03 16.74 -3.02
CA ARG A 225 3.26 15.60 -3.89
C ARG A 225 4.45 14.78 -3.40
N LYS A 226 4.29 13.45 -3.42
CA LYS A 226 5.41 12.51 -3.34
C LYS A 226 6.08 12.41 -4.71
N ILE A 227 7.30 11.87 -4.76
CA ILE A 227 8.11 11.84 -5.99
C ILE A 227 7.35 11.30 -7.22
N ILE A 228 6.59 10.23 -7.10
CA ILE A 228 5.81 9.66 -8.23
C ILE A 228 4.74 10.65 -8.71
N GLN A 229 4.04 11.30 -7.78
CA GLN A 229 3.01 12.30 -8.09
C GLN A 229 3.62 13.56 -8.70
N GLU A 230 4.81 13.96 -8.23
CA GLU A 230 5.54 15.11 -8.80
C GLU A 230 6.00 14.82 -10.23
N ILE A 231 6.52 13.63 -10.50
CA ILE A 231 6.89 13.21 -11.86
C ILE A 231 5.70 13.34 -12.81
N ILE A 232 4.55 12.76 -12.44
CA ILE A 232 3.32 12.84 -13.26
C ILE A 232 2.85 14.28 -13.43
N TYR A 233 2.88 15.08 -12.37
CA TYR A 233 2.53 16.50 -12.45
C TYR A 233 3.44 17.27 -13.41
N CYS A 234 4.75 17.04 -13.37
CA CYS A 234 5.70 17.68 -14.27
C CYS A 234 5.44 17.29 -15.73
N ILE A 235 5.17 16.01 -16.01
CA ILE A 235 4.85 15.53 -17.36
C ILE A 235 3.57 16.21 -17.89
N LEU A 236 2.49 16.22 -17.09
CA LEU A 236 1.21 16.84 -17.48
C LEU A 236 1.32 18.34 -17.78
N ASN A 237 2.21 19.03 -17.06
CA ASN A 237 2.39 20.48 -17.17
C ASN A 237 3.61 20.89 -18.02
N LYS A 238 4.26 19.94 -18.69
CA LYS A 238 5.48 20.16 -19.50
C LYS A 238 6.56 20.94 -18.73
N LYS A 239 6.79 20.54 -17.47
CA LYS A 239 7.81 21.13 -16.58
C LYS A 239 8.95 20.17 -16.36
N ASP A 240 10.16 20.69 -16.27
CA ASP A 240 11.33 19.92 -15.92
C ASP A 240 11.18 19.31 -14.51
N ILE A 241 11.67 18.08 -14.33
CA ILE A 241 11.72 17.40 -13.04
C ILE A 241 12.99 17.82 -12.32
N VAL A 242 12.86 18.30 -11.08
CA VAL A 242 14.00 18.72 -10.27
C VAL A 242 14.22 17.75 -9.12
N LEU A 243 15.39 17.11 -9.06
CA LEU A 243 15.82 16.31 -7.92
C LEU A 243 16.76 17.11 -7.03
N ALA A 244 16.51 17.05 -5.71
CA ALA A 244 17.38 17.63 -4.69
C ALA A 244 18.54 16.70 -4.27
N THR A 245 18.64 15.51 -4.88
CA THR A 245 19.70 14.52 -4.69
C THR A 245 20.08 13.91 -6.04
N LYS A 246 21.20 13.17 -6.11
CA LYS A 246 21.61 12.45 -7.35
C LYS A 246 20.66 11.34 -7.79
N GLY A 247 19.66 10.98 -6.98
CA GLY A 247 18.69 9.95 -7.32
C GLY A 247 19.27 8.52 -7.37
N GLU A 248 20.38 8.25 -6.70
CA GLU A 248 21.12 6.97 -6.72
C GLU A 248 20.43 5.83 -5.96
N SER A 249 19.51 6.15 -5.04
CA SER A 249 18.76 5.13 -4.30
C SER A 249 18.00 4.22 -5.25
N LYS A 250 18.18 2.89 -5.10
CA LYS A 250 17.51 1.87 -5.90
C LYS A 250 16.48 1.10 -5.10
N ARG A 251 15.36 0.80 -5.71
CA ARG A 251 14.30 0.01 -5.07
C ARG A 251 13.45 -0.73 -6.09
N THR A 252 12.76 -1.77 -5.65
CA THR A 252 11.71 -2.38 -6.45
C THR A 252 10.44 -1.54 -6.37
N TYR A 253 9.72 -1.48 -7.49
CA TYR A 253 8.41 -0.83 -7.59
C TYR A 253 7.33 -1.88 -7.81
N ILE A 254 6.07 -1.51 -7.55
CA ILE A 254 4.93 -2.38 -7.81
C ILE A 254 3.70 -1.56 -8.17
N TYR A 255 2.90 -2.05 -9.11
CA TYR A 255 1.65 -1.39 -9.48
C TYR A 255 0.55 -1.69 -8.48
N ILE A 256 -0.34 -0.72 -8.28
CA ILE A 256 -1.38 -0.80 -7.24
C ILE A 256 -2.28 -2.02 -7.39
N ARG A 257 -2.72 -2.40 -8.60
CA ARG A 257 -3.59 -3.58 -8.79
C ARG A 257 -2.91 -4.89 -8.39
N ASP A 258 -1.60 -5.00 -8.61
CA ASP A 258 -0.82 -6.17 -8.20
C ASP A 258 -0.70 -6.24 -6.65
N VAL A 259 -0.62 -5.09 -5.97
CA VAL A 259 -0.70 -5.04 -4.50
C VAL A 259 -2.05 -5.55 -4.01
N ILE A 260 -3.16 -5.13 -4.64
CA ILE A 260 -4.50 -5.56 -4.22
C ILE A 260 -4.68 -7.06 -4.40
N THR A 261 -4.24 -7.61 -5.53
CA THR A 261 -4.32 -9.06 -5.77
C THR A 261 -3.46 -9.86 -4.78
N ALA A 262 -2.27 -9.34 -4.40
CA ALA A 262 -1.43 -9.97 -3.37
C ALA A 262 -2.12 -9.96 -1.98
N ILE A 263 -2.73 -8.84 -1.59
CA ILE A 263 -3.47 -8.72 -0.33
C ILE A 263 -4.61 -9.73 -0.29
N LEU A 264 -5.43 -9.81 -1.34
CA LEU A 264 -6.58 -10.69 -1.41
C LEU A 264 -6.18 -12.18 -1.45
N LEU A 265 -5.15 -12.53 -2.21
CA LEU A 265 -4.63 -13.90 -2.23
C LEU A 265 -4.18 -14.34 -0.83
N VAL A 266 -3.36 -13.52 -0.15
CA VAL A 266 -2.82 -13.87 1.17
C VAL A 266 -3.93 -13.89 2.23
N LEU A 267 -4.89 -12.97 2.16
CA LEU A 267 -6.05 -12.94 3.06
C LEU A 267 -6.87 -14.22 2.99
N LEU A 268 -7.04 -14.76 1.78
CA LEU A 268 -7.90 -15.92 1.50
C LEU A 268 -7.13 -17.24 1.40
N SER A 269 -5.81 -17.19 1.65
CA SER A 269 -4.99 -18.41 1.73
C SER A 269 -5.21 -19.15 3.03
N ASN A 270 -4.92 -20.45 3.02
CA ASN A 270 -4.94 -21.28 4.24
C ASN A 270 -3.61 -21.24 5.02
N LYS A 271 -2.69 -20.33 4.65
CA LYS A 271 -1.41 -20.15 5.34
C LYS A 271 -1.50 -18.95 6.26
N HIS A 272 -1.06 -19.10 7.51
CA HIS A 272 -1.09 -18.05 8.52
C HIS A 272 0.25 -17.93 9.24
N GLY A 273 0.48 -16.81 9.89
CA GLY A 273 1.72 -16.50 10.57
C GLY A 273 2.90 -16.22 9.61
N GLU A 274 2.67 -15.94 8.34
CA GLU A 274 3.69 -15.80 7.32
C GLU A 274 3.99 -14.32 6.99
N ILE A 275 5.21 -14.08 6.55
CA ILE A 275 5.63 -12.79 6.00
C ILE A 275 5.89 -12.98 4.50
N TYR A 276 5.42 -12.05 3.67
CA TYR A 276 5.64 -12.04 2.23
C TYR A 276 6.11 -10.68 1.74
N ASN A 277 7.11 -10.67 0.88
CA ASN A 277 7.46 -9.49 0.09
C ASN A 277 6.49 -9.32 -1.08
N VAL A 278 5.98 -8.12 -1.26
CA VAL A 278 5.11 -7.75 -2.38
C VAL A 278 5.87 -6.79 -3.27
N ALA A 279 6.48 -7.30 -4.34
CA ALA A 279 7.36 -6.54 -5.22
C ALA A 279 7.35 -7.08 -6.64
N ASN A 280 7.63 -6.23 -7.62
CA ASN A 280 7.98 -6.66 -8.96
C ASN A 280 9.51 -6.58 -9.14
N GLU A 281 10.20 -7.71 -9.10
CA GLU A 281 11.66 -7.80 -9.16
C GLU A 281 12.25 -7.19 -10.45
N LYS A 282 11.48 -7.19 -11.55
CA LYS A 282 11.89 -6.64 -12.85
C LYS A 282 11.95 -5.11 -12.89
N THR A 283 11.37 -4.45 -11.90
CA THR A 283 11.29 -2.99 -11.82
C THR A 283 12.36 -2.37 -10.93
N TYR A 284 13.36 -3.18 -10.48
CA TYR A 284 14.43 -2.69 -9.62
C TYR A 284 15.31 -1.69 -10.36
N ASP A 285 15.22 -0.42 -9.97
CA ASP A 285 15.96 0.67 -10.62
C ASP A 285 16.25 1.82 -9.66
N SER A 286 17.17 2.70 -10.04
CA SER A 286 17.43 3.97 -9.36
C SER A 286 16.33 4.99 -9.65
N ILE A 287 16.16 5.95 -8.76
CA ILE A 287 15.24 7.07 -8.99
C ILE A 287 15.67 7.85 -10.25
N TYR A 288 16.98 8.03 -10.42
CA TYR A 288 17.54 8.72 -11.61
C TYR A 288 17.18 8.00 -12.91
N ASN A 289 17.51 6.70 -13.01
CA ASN A 289 17.22 5.93 -14.23
C ASN A 289 15.72 5.82 -14.49
N MET A 290 14.93 5.56 -13.46
CA MET A 290 13.47 5.50 -13.57
C MET A 290 12.92 6.79 -14.18
N ILE A 291 13.37 7.97 -13.72
CA ILE A 291 12.88 9.25 -14.25
C ILE A 291 13.29 9.43 -15.70
N ASN A 292 14.55 9.15 -16.07
CA ASN A 292 14.99 9.27 -17.46
C ASN A 292 14.20 8.34 -18.39
N ASN A 293 13.98 7.08 -17.97
CA ASN A 293 13.16 6.13 -18.72
C ASN A 293 11.71 6.63 -18.89
N VAL A 294 11.17 7.28 -17.87
CA VAL A 294 9.81 7.86 -17.94
C VAL A 294 9.79 9.10 -18.86
N ILE A 295 10.79 9.96 -18.81
CA ILE A 295 10.93 11.10 -19.73
C ILE A 295 10.97 10.63 -21.18
N GLU A 296 11.77 9.62 -21.46
CA GLU A 296 11.91 9.06 -22.81
C GLU A 296 10.60 8.40 -23.29
N ASN A 297 10.03 7.52 -22.49
CA ASN A 297 8.96 6.59 -22.91
C ASN A 297 7.52 7.03 -22.60
N VAL A 298 7.35 8.07 -21.76
CA VAL A 298 6.03 8.58 -21.35
C VAL A 298 5.88 10.07 -21.70
N ALA A 299 6.93 10.87 -21.50
CA ALA A 299 6.93 12.30 -21.83
C ALA A 299 7.52 12.63 -23.22
N ASN A 300 7.92 11.64 -24.02
CA ASN A 300 8.48 11.81 -25.37
C ASN A 300 9.64 12.81 -25.44
N ASN A 301 10.47 12.89 -24.39
CA ASN A 301 11.57 13.85 -24.24
C ASN A 301 11.14 15.35 -24.27
N GLU A 302 9.89 15.64 -23.94
CA GLU A 302 9.40 17.03 -23.90
C GLU A 302 9.86 17.82 -22.66
N ILE A 303 10.43 17.13 -21.66
CA ILE A 303 10.91 17.71 -20.39
C ILE A 303 12.29 17.13 -20.03
N ASN A 304 13.00 17.80 -19.12
CA ASN A 304 14.33 17.36 -18.69
C ASN A 304 14.36 16.98 -17.22
N LEU A 305 15.38 16.18 -16.84
CA LEU A 305 15.75 15.94 -15.44
C LEU A 305 16.88 16.88 -15.04
N LEU A 306 16.63 17.69 -14.02
CA LEU A 306 17.60 18.62 -13.45
C LEU A 306 17.99 18.16 -12.04
N ILE A 307 19.29 18.11 -11.75
CA ILE A 307 19.81 17.80 -10.41
C ILE A 307 20.24 19.10 -9.75
N LYS A 308 19.58 19.49 -8.65
CA LYS A 308 19.95 20.64 -7.82
C LYS A 308 20.18 20.14 -6.39
N GLU A 309 21.41 19.66 -6.12
CA GLU A 309 21.72 19.07 -4.83
C GLU A 309 21.54 20.06 -3.68
N GLU A 310 20.71 19.70 -2.70
CA GLU A 310 20.55 20.43 -1.46
C GLU A 310 21.35 19.74 -0.35
N LYS A 311 22.25 20.48 0.31
CA LYS A 311 22.96 20.03 1.51
C LYS A 311 22.00 20.06 2.70
N THR A 312 21.19 19.01 2.86
CA THR A 312 20.18 18.92 3.92
C THR A 312 20.03 17.48 4.39
N ASN A 313 19.75 17.30 5.69
CA ASN A 313 19.40 15.99 6.27
C ASN A 313 17.93 15.58 6.05
N LYS A 314 17.18 16.32 5.22
CA LYS A 314 15.76 16.04 4.95
C LYS A 314 15.55 14.80 4.12
N TYR A 315 16.53 14.42 3.28
CA TYR A 315 16.43 13.27 2.40
C TYR A 315 17.13 12.04 3.01
N PRO A 316 16.60 10.82 2.81
CA PRO A 316 17.28 9.60 3.25
C PRO A 316 18.59 9.42 2.51
N LYS A 317 19.56 8.77 3.16
CA LYS A 317 20.80 8.35 2.52
C LYS A 317 20.52 7.38 1.38
N THR A 318 21.48 7.25 0.43
CA THR A 318 21.43 6.27 -0.65
C THR A 318 21.21 4.88 -0.08
N ASN A 319 20.20 4.17 -0.61
CA ASN A 319 19.75 2.88 -0.10
C ASN A 319 19.33 1.96 -1.25
N TYR A 320 19.61 0.66 -1.12
CA TYR A 320 19.36 -0.36 -2.15
C TYR A 320 18.39 -1.42 -1.60
N LEU A 321 17.11 -1.33 -1.97
CA LEU A 321 16.06 -2.24 -1.53
C LEU A 321 15.58 -3.12 -2.70
N LYS A 322 16.33 -4.19 -2.96
CA LYS A 322 16.04 -5.18 -4.01
C LYS A 322 15.28 -6.35 -3.43
N LEU A 323 13.95 -6.25 -3.36
CA LEU A 323 13.10 -7.28 -2.76
C LEU A 323 12.88 -8.45 -3.72
N SER A 324 12.90 -9.68 -3.17
CA SER A 324 12.41 -10.88 -3.85
C SER A 324 10.99 -11.20 -3.43
N SER A 325 10.12 -11.43 -4.39
CA SER A 325 8.74 -11.92 -4.19
C SER A 325 8.59 -13.43 -4.44
N LYS A 326 9.70 -14.17 -4.43
CA LYS A 326 9.71 -15.60 -4.74
C LYS A 326 8.71 -16.38 -3.89
N LYS A 327 8.67 -16.15 -2.59
CA LYS A 327 7.75 -16.81 -1.64
C LYS A 327 6.27 -16.57 -1.98
N LEU A 328 5.92 -15.36 -2.41
CA LEU A 328 4.56 -15.03 -2.83
C LEU A 328 4.21 -15.69 -4.18
N LYS A 329 5.18 -15.79 -5.10
CA LYS A 329 5.02 -16.51 -6.37
C LYS A 329 4.78 -18.01 -6.16
N GLU A 330 5.37 -18.62 -5.14
CA GLU A 330 5.18 -20.03 -4.80
C GLU A 330 3.74 -20.37 -4.38
N ILE A 331 2.94 -19.37 -4.01
CA ILE A 331 1.49 -19.52 -3.72
C ILE A 331 0.59 -19.03 -4.87
N GLY A 332 1.16 -18.80 -6.06
CA GLY A 332 0.43 -18.54 -7.30
C GLY A 332 0.31 -17.08 -7.72
N TRP A 333 0.83 -16.12 -6.94
CA TRP A 333 0.80 -14.70 -7.33
C TRP A 333 1.98 -14.33 -8.26
N SER A 334 1.72 -13.38 -9.15
CA SER A 334 2.76 -12.79 -10.00
C SER A 334 2.41 -11.34 -10.35
N PRO A 335 3.38 -10.41 -10.32
CA PRO A 335 3.13 -9.04 -10.76
C PRO A 335 2.93 -8.99 -12.27
N SER A 336 2.04 -8.12 -12.73
CA SER A 336 1.56 -8.09 -14.11
C SER A 336 1.98 -6.84 -14.90
N VAL A 337 2.47 -5.78 -14.22
CA VAL A 337 2.74 -4.47 -14.85
C VAL A 337 4.24 -4.14 -14.74
N ASP A 338 4.88 -3.80 -15.86
CA ASP A 338 6.26 -3.29 -15.86
C ASP A 338 6.33 -1.81 -15.45
N LEU A 339 7.54 -1.31 -15.22
CA LEU A 339 7.76 0.02 -14.66
C LEU A 339 7.23 1.15 -15.57
N ILE A 340 7.45 1.07 -16.86
CA ILE A 340 7.02 2.10 -17.81
C ILE A 340 5.50 2.08 -17.98
N GLU A 341 4.90 0.90 -18.07
CA GLU A 341 3.45 0.75 -18.14
C GLU A 341 2.77 1.27 -16.86
N MET A 342 3.37 1.10 -15.66
CA MET A 342 2.86 1.73 -14.43
C MET A 342 2.70 3.24 -14.60
N PHE A 343 3.72 3.91 -15.14
CA PHE A 343 3.67 5.37 -15.36
C PHE A 343 2.70 5.76 -16.47
N ARG A 344 2.64 5.01 -17.58
CA ARG A 344 1.63 5.24 -18.64
C ARG A 344 0.21 5.15 -18.11
N ARG A 345 -0.08 4.16 -17.28
CA ARG A 345 -1.40 3.99 -16.66
C ARG A 345 -1.71 5.15 -15.71
N VAL A 346 -0.79 5.53 -14.82
CA VAL A 346 -0.99 6.66 -13.90
C VAL A 346 -1.14 7.97 -14.68
N PHE A 347 -0.35 8.20 -15.72
CA PHE A 347 -0.45 9.35 -16.58
C PHE A 347 -1.81 9.41 -17.27
N SER A 348 -2.24 8.32 -17.91
CA SER A 348 -3.54 8.23 -18.59
C SER A 348 -4.73 8.43 -17.65
N CYS A 349 -4.63 8.03 -16.38
CA CYS A 349 -5.65 8.32 -15.37
C CYS A 349 -5.82 9.81 -15.06
N ASN A 350 -4.82 10.64 -15.35
CA ASN A 350 -4.81 12.07 -15.03
C ASN A 350 -5.08 12.97 -16.25
N ILE A 351 -5.09 12.44 -17.46
CA ILE A 351 -5.53 13.17 -18.67
C ILE A 351 -7.06 13.31 -18.61
N LYS A 352 -7.55 14.54 -18.86
CA LYS A 352 -8.99 14.83 -18.91
C LYS A 352 -9.62 14.34 -20.21
#